data_4dfe426351557ea65a103ded9edd7a1d
#
_entry.id   4dfe426351557ea65a103ded9edd7a1d
#
_cell.length_a   1.000
_cell.length_b   1.000
_cell.length_c   1.000
_cell.angle_alpha   90.00
_cell.angle_beta   90.00
_cell.angle_gamma   90.00
#
_symmetry.space_group_name_H-M   'P 1'
#
loop_
_entity.id
_entity.type
_entity.pdbx_description
1 polymer ?
#
loop_
_entity_poly.entity_id
_entity_poly.type
_entity_poly.pdbx_seq_one_letter_code
_entity_poly.pdbx_strand_id
1 'polypeptide(L)'
;MKIEHIAMYVNDLEGAKDFFTKYFNATADAGYLNKTICFRSYFLTFEDGARLEIMNQPDLIDNEKVLPRTGYVHIAFSVGSKASVDTLTERLKGDGYQVVSGPRTTGDGYYESCIRGIEGNLIEITE
;
A
#
# COMPACT_ATOMS: atom_id res chain seq x y z
N MET A 1 -17.48 7.70 14.34
CA MET A 1 -16.15 7.06 14.48
C MET A 1 -15.66 6.76 13.08
N LYS A 2 -14.39 7.00 12.77
CA LYS A 2 -13.78 6.72 11.45
C LYS A 2 -12.37 6.18 11.64
N ILE A 3 -11.85 5.45 10.68
CA ILE A 3 -10.41 5.13 10.64
C ILE A 3 -9.69 6.42 10.26
N GLU A 4 -8.77 6.86 11.12
CA GLU A 4 -7.99 8.08 10.90
C GLU A 4 -6.74 7.76 10.07
N HIS A 5 -5.98 6.75 10.47
CA HIS A 5 -4.86 6.22 9.70
C HIS A 5 -4.60 4.73 10.01
N ILE A 6 -3.85 4.11 9.11
CA ILE A 6 -3.19 2.82 9.29
C ILE A 6 -1.69 3.09 9.21
N ALA A 7 -0.89 2.38 10.00
CA ALA A 7 0.55 2.56 10.01
C ALA A 7 1.28 1.26 9.62
N MET A 8 2.40 1.40 8.89
CA MET A 8 3.27 0.29 8.53
C MET A 8 4.74 0.68 8.62
N TYR A 9 5.57 -0.24 9.08
CA TYR A 9 7.02 -0.12 8.95
C TYR A 9 7.47 -0.59 7.56
N VAL A 10 8.47 0.13 7.03
CA VAL A 10 9.15 -0.19 5.77
C VAL A 10 10.66 -0.03 5.94
N ASN A 11 11.44 -0.84 5.24
CA ASN A 11 12.90 -0.72 5.26
C ASN A 11 13.37 0.45 4.39
N ASP A 12 12.75 0.64 3.22
CA ASP A 12 13.02 1.75 2.31
C ASP A 12 11.89 2.79 2.37
N LEU A 13 12.03 3.76 3.27
CA LEU A 13 11.01 4.79 3.50
C LEU A 13 10.78 5.69 2.29
N GLU A 14 11.86 6.08 1.58
CA GLU A 14 11.74 6.94 0.39
C GLU A 14 11.14 6.17 -0.78
N GLY A 15 11.58 4.91 -0.98
CA GLY A 15 11.00 4.04 -2.01
C GLY A 15 9.52 3.76 -1.77
N ALA A 16 9.10 3.58 -0.51
CA ALA A 16 7.69 3.41 -0.16
C ALA A 16 6.86 4.68 -0.45
N LYS A 17 7.38 5.87 -0.07
CA LYS A 17 6.75 7.15 -0.40
C LYS A 17 6.56 7.30 -1.91
N ASP A 18 7.62 7.06 -2.68
CA ASP A 18 7.59 7.19 -4.14
C ASP A 18 6.62 6.19 -4.78
N PHE A 19 6.55 4.96 -4.26
CA PHE A 19 5.60 3.95 -4.72
C PHE A 19 4.15 4.41 -4.57
N PHE A 20 3.74 4.83 -3.38
CA PHE A 20 2.35 5.26 -3.15
C PHE A 20 2.02 6.56 -3.88
N THR A 21 2.97 7.49 -3.99
CA THR A 21 2.79 8.71 -4.78
C THR A 21 2.62 8.40 -6.27
N LYS A 22 3.45 7.51 -6.82
CA LYS A 22 3.46 7.17 -8.25
C LYS A 22 2.21 6.40 -8.70
N TYR A 23 1.75 5.45 -7.88
CA TYR A 23 0.72 4.49 -8.32
C TYR A 23 -0.66 4.77 -7.72
N PHE A 24 -0.72 5.38 -6.54
CA PHE A 24 -1.95 5.58 -5.80
C PHE A 24 -2.28 7.05 -5.53
N ASN A 25 -1.60 7.97 -6.22
CA ASN A 25 -1.81 9.42 -6.12
C ASN A 25 -1.73 9.96 -4.69
N ALA A 26 -0.94 9.31 -3.84
CA ALA A 26 -0.75 9.77 -2.48
C ALA A 26 -0.02 11.10 -2.45
N THR A 27 -0.40 11.97 -1.52
CA THR A 27 0.34 13.19 -1.18
C THR A 27 1.05 12.98 0.14
N ALA A 28 2.38 13.05 0.13
CA ALA A 28 3.18 12.94 1.35
C ALA A 28 3.31 14.30 2.04
N ASP A 29 3.30 14.29 3.38
CA ASP A 29 3.65 15.46 4.18
C ASP A 29 5.18 15.74 4.14
N ALA A 30 5.62 16.73 4.94
CA ALA A 30 7.05 17.09 5.03
C ALA A 30 7.91 16.03 5.73
N GLY A 31 7.28 15.02 6.34
CA GLY A 31 7.93 13.98 7.12
C GLY A 31 8.32 14.40 8.53
N TYR A 32 8.51 13.40 9.36
CA TYR A 32 8.95 13.55 10.74
C TYR A 32 10.27 12.80 10.96
N LEU A 33 11.16 13.41 11.77
CA LEU A 33 12.43 12.80 12.17
C LEU A 33 12.63 12.97 13.68
N ASN A 34 12.72 11.86 14.41
CA ASN A 34 13.22 11.82 15.77
C ASN A 34 14.69 11.38 15.75
N LYS A 35 15.61 12.34 15.94
CA LYS A 35 17.06 12.08 15.87
C LYS A 35 17.58 11.21 17.02
N THR A 36 16.89 11.20 18.16
CA THR A 36 17.34 10.46 19.35
C THR A 36 17.24 8.95 19.14
N ILE A 37 16.15 8.51 18.50
CA ILE A 37 15.89 7.08 18.25
C ILE A 37 16.01 6.73 16.77
N CYS A 38 16.43 7.67 15.92
CA CYS A 38 16.53 7.52 14.47
C CYS A 38 15.21 7.07 13.80
N PHE A 39 14.07 7.48 14.36
CA PHE A 39 12.75 7.19 13.80
C PHE A 39 12.38 8.22 12.76
N ARG A 40 11.83 7.77 11.64
CA ARG A 40 11.33 8.61 10.54
C ARG A 40 9.93 8.14 10.13
N SER A 41 9.07 9.08 9.74
CA SER A 41 7.79 8.75 9.12
C SER A 41 7.34 9.80 8.11
N TYR A 42 6.43 9.36 7.22
CA TYR A 42 5.59 10.21 6.38
C TYR A 42 4.13 9.84 6.58
N PHE A 43 3.27 10.84 6.64
CA PHE A 43 1.84 10.63 6.44
C PHE A 43 1.50 10.84 4.96
N LEU A 44 0.89 9.83 4.39
CA LEU A 44 0.36 9.83 3.03
C LEU A 44 -1.14 10.05 3.08
N THR A 45 -1.63 11.06 2.39
CA THR A 45 -3.06 11.38 2.29
C THR A 45 -3.60 10.99 0.92
N PHE A 46 -4.87 10.58 0.89
CA PHE A 46 -5.62 10.19 -0.30
C PHE A 46 -6.90 11.05 -0.37
N GLU A 47 -7.64 10.98 -1.47
CA GLU A 47 -8.80 11.84 -1.73
C GLU A 47 -9.93 11.71 -0.71
N ASP A 48 -10.11 10.53 -0.12
CA ASP A 48 -11.18 10.23 0.84
C ASP A 48 -10.89 10.71 2.27
N GLY A 49 -9.69 11.23 2.54
CA GLY A 49 -9.24 11.69 3.84
C GLY A 49 -8.71 10.60 4.77
N ALA A 50 -8.69 9.33 4.36
CA ALA A 50 -7.92 8.29 5.05
C ALA A 50 -6.41 8.55 4.87
N ARG A 51 -5.59 8.16 5.88
CA ARG A 51 -4.14 8.33 5.81
C ARG A 51 -3.43 7.00 6.01
N LEU A 52 -2.27 6.89 5.38
CA LEU A 52 -1.31 5.82 5.63
C LEU A 52 -0.04 6.43 6.22
N GLU A 53 0.35 6.02 7.42
CA GLU A 53 1.65 6.37 7.98
C GLU A 53 2.66 5.30 7.56
N ILE A 54 3.70 5.69 6.84
CA ILE A 54 4.86 4.84 6.56
C ILE A 54 6.00 5.26 7.47
N MET A 55 6.63 4.27 8.12
CA MET A 55 7.60 4.50 9.19
C MET A 55 8.87 3.69 8.97
N ASN A 56 9.98 4.21 9.45
CA ASN A 56 11.25 3.50 9.50
C ASN A 56 11.98 3.80 10.82
N GLN A 57 12.69 2.81 11.33
CA GLN A 57 13.63 2.92 12.46
C GLN A 57 14.71 1.84 12.34
N PRO A 58 15.82 1.94 13.09
CA PRO A 58 16.82 0.87 13.16
C PRO A 58 16.23 -0.46 13.65
N ASP A 59 16.86 -1.55 13.25
CA ASP A 59 16.60 -2.91 13.78
C ASP A 59 15.18 -3.44 13.53
N LEU A 60 14.57 -3.04 12.41
CA LEU A 60 13.31 -3.63 11.98
C LEU A 60 13.49 -5.13 11.69
N ILE A 61 12.57 -5.93 12.16
CA ILE A 61 12.51 -7.37 11.91
C ILE A 61 11.47 -7.61 10.81
N ASP A 62 11.90 -8.20 9.70
CA ASP A 62 10.98 -8.60 8.65
C ASP A 62 10.15 -9.80 9.10
N ASN A 63 8.83 -9.62 9.08
CA ASN A 63 7.90 -10.72 9.30
C ASN A 63 7.70 -11.53 8.02
N GLU A 64 7.53 -12.84 8.17
CA GLU A 64 7.07 -13.68 7.08
C GLU A 64 5.70 -13.20 6.58
N LYS A 65 5.61 -12.97 5.26
CA LYS A 65 4.37 -12.52 4.59
C LYS A 65 3.66 -13.66 3.87
N VAL A 66 3.82 -14.87 4.41
CA VAL A 66 3.17 -16.09 3.90
C VAL A 66 1.73 -16.18 4.42
N LEU A 67 0.81 -16.47 3.53
CA LEU A 67 -0.62 -16.67 3.86
C LEU A 67 -0.96 -18.17 3.89
N PRO A 68 -1.99 -18.60 4.66
CA PRO A 68 -2.86 -17.76 5.53
C PRO A 68 -2.21 -17.48 6.90
N ARG A 69 -2.45 -16.29 7.42
CA ARG A 69 -2.02 -15.87 8.76
C ARG A 69 -3.03 -14.93 9.40
N THR A 70 -3.01 -14.82 10.73
CA THR A 70 -3.82 -13.80 11.44
C THR A 70 -3.20 -12.41 11.30
N GLY A 71 -3.99 -11.35 11.53
CA GLY A 71 -3.59 -9.95 11.44
C GLY A 71 -3.92 -9.31 10.09
N TYR A 72 -3.37 -8.13 9.84
CA TYR A 72 -3.61 -7.41 8.58
C TYR A 72 -3.04 -8.18 7.40
N VAL A 73 -3.85 -8.31 6.34
CA VAL A 73 -3.51 -9.07 5.13
C VAL A 73 -3.11 -8.14 3.99
N HIS A 74 -3.96 -7.16 3.67
CA HIS A 74 -3.74 -6.21 2.58
C HIS A 74 -4.31 -4.83 2.94
N ILE A 75 -3.94 -3.84 2.14
CA ILE A 75 -4.62 -2.55 2.04
C ILE A 75 -5.35 -2.55 0.70
N ALA A 76 -6.64 -2.19 0.68
CA ALA A 76 -7.42 -2.05 -0.54
C ALA A 76 -7.56 -0.59 -0.95
N PHE A 77 -7.37 -0.31 -2.24
CA PHE A 77 -7.59 1.00 -2.85
C PHE A 77 -8.71 0.91 -3.89
N SER A 78 -9.77 1.71 -3.71
CA SER A 78 -10.76 1.91 -4.76
C SER A 78 -10.23 2.90 -5.79
N VAL A 79 -10.29 2.50 -7.06
CA VAL A 79 -9.84 3.31 -8.21
C VAL A 79 -11.00 3.75 -9.11
N GLY A 80 -12.23 3.49 -8.66
CA GLY A 80 -13.47 4.06 -9.18
C GLY A 80 -14.03 3.41 -10.44
N SER A 81 -13.33 2.48 -11.09
CA SER A 81 -13.87 1.74 -12.24
C SER A 81 -13.07 0.49 -12.57
N LYS A 82 -13.72 -0.48 -13.23
CA LYS A 82 -13.06 -1.69 -13.77
C LYS A 82 -11.90 -1.36 -14.72
N ALA A 83 -12.09 -0.37 -15.58
CA ALA A 83 -11.04 0.06 -16.50
C ALA A 83 -9.82 0.62 -15.76
N SER A 84 -10.03 1.31 -14.64
CA SER A 84 -8.93 1.80 -13.79
C SER A 84 -8.23 0.66 -13.08
N VAL A 85 -8.97 -0.37 -12.61
CA VAL A 85 -8.38 -1.60 -12.04
C VAL A 85 -7.47 -2.27 -13.07
N ASP A 86 -7.96 -2.50 -14.28
CA ASP A 86 -7.19 -3.13 -15.36
C ASP A 86 -5.93 -2.32 -15.70
N THR A 87 -6.09 -1.01 -15.90
CA THR A 87 -4.99 -0.12 -16.30
C THR A 87 -3.90 -0.06 -15.23
N LEU A 88 -4.27 0.11 -13.96
CA LEU A 88 -3.29 0.19 -12.87
C LEU A 88 -2.60 -1.17 -12.65
N THR A 89 -3.34 -2.26 -12.73
CA THR A 89 -2.78 -3.62 -12.60
C THR A 89 -1.75 -3.90 -13.69
N GLU A 90 -2.05 -3.61 -14.96
CA GLU A 90 -1.12 -3.82 -16.07
C GLU A 90 0.10 -2.87 -15.99
N ARG A 91 -0.07 -1.64 -15.52
CA ARG A 91 1.03 -0.71 -15.27
C ARG A 91 2.00 -1.26 -14.21
N LEU A 92 1.47 -1.69 -13.07
CA LEU A 92 2.27 -2.27 -11.98
C LEU A 92 2.99 -3.54 -12.43
N LYS A 93 2.31 -4.42 -13.16
CA LYS A 93 2.89 -5.62 -13.75
C LYS A 93 4.02 -5.28 -14.73
N GLY A 94 3.83 -4.28 -15.59
CA GLY A 94 4.85 -3.79 -16.52
C GLY A 94 6.07 -3.21 -15.81
N ASP A 95 5.90 -2.60 -14.65
CA ASP A 95 6.96 -2.07 -13.79
C ASP A 95 7.59 -3.15 -12.87
N GLY A 96 7.21 -4.43 -13.03
CA GLY A 96 7.83 -5.59 -12.38
C GLY A 96 7.17 -6.07 -11.07
N TYR A 97 6.02 -5.53 -10.69
CA TYR A 97 5.27 -6.00 -9.53
C TYR A 97 4.48 -7.27 -9.87
N GLN A 98 4.48 -8.24 -8.94
CA GLN A 98 3.78 -9.51 -9.13
C GLN A 98 2.28 -9.32 -8.96
N VAL A 99 1.49 -9.68 -9.97
CA VAL A 99 0.04 -9.85 -9.85
C VAL A 99 -0.23 -11.20 -9.18
N VAL A 100 -0.84 -11.16 -8.01
CA VAL A 100 -1.17 -12.36 -7.20
C VAL A 100 -2.49 -12.95 -7.67
N SER A 101 -3.47 -12.09 -7.96
CA SER A 101 -4.77 -12.50 -8.51
C SER A 101 -5.45 -11.37 -9.28
N GLY A 102 -6.37 -11.74 -10.17
CA GLY A 102 -7.16 -10.80 -10.97
C GLY A 102 -6.40 -10.14 -12.13
N PRO A 103 -7.00 -9.11 -12.75
CA PRO A 103 -8.35 -8.58 -12.46
C PRO A 103 -9.46 -9.61 -12.69
N ARG A 104 -10.44 -9.65 -11.79
CA ARG A 104 -11.60 -10.55 -11.88
C ARG A 104 -12.76 -10.04 -11.01
N THR A 105 -13.96 -10.53 -11.31
CA THR A 105 -15.09 -10.37 -10.37
C THR A 105 -15.01 -11.47 -9.31
N THR A 106 -15.06 -11.08 -8.05
CA THR A 106 -15.07 -11.98 -6.89
C THR A 106 -16.46 -12.56 -6.64
N GLY A 107 -16.56 -13.58 -5.80
CA GLY A 107 -17.83 -14.22 -5.46
C GLY A 107 -18.82 -13.31 -4.73
N ASP A 108 -18.34 -12.26 -4.07
CA ASP A 108 -19.13 -11.21 -3.41
C ASP A 108 -19.39 -9.98 -4.30
N GLY A 109 -18.93 -10.02 -5.57
CA GLY A 109 -19.32 -9.09 -6.61
C GLY A 109 -18.36 -7.93 -6.88
N TYR A 110 -17.25 -7.81 -6.15
CA TYR A 110 -16.24 -6.79 -6.41
C TYR A 110 -15.41 -7.14 -7.64
N TYR A 111 -15.07 -6.11 -8.42
CA TYR A 111 -14.07 -6.25 -9.48
C TYR A 111 -12.73 -5.75 -8.98
N GLU A 112 -11.76 -6.65 -8.90
CA GLU A 112 -10.51 -6.38 -8.22
C GLU A 112 -9.33 -7.15 -8.77
N SER A 113 -8.14 -6.67 -8.45
CA SER A 113 -6.88 -7.40 -8.54
C SER A 113 -6.12 -7.29 -7.22
N CYS A 114 -5.20 -8.20 -7.00
CA CYS A 114 -4.28 -8.15 -5.87
C CYS A 114 -2.84 -8.22 -6.40
N ILE A 115 -2.00 -7.31 -5.93
CA ILE A 115 -0.59 -7.25 -6.28
C ILE A 115 0.28 -7.44 -5.03
N ARG A 116 1.49 -7.90 -5.26
CA ARG A 116 2.56 -7.86 -4.27
C ARG A 116 3.34 -6.56 -4.48
N GLY A 117 2.98 -5.54 -3.71
CA GLY A 117 3.52 -4.19 -3.80
C GLY A 117 4.84 -4.00 -3.06
N ILE A 118 5.01 -2.81 -2.48
CA ILE A 118 6.26 -2.44 -1.80
C ILE A 118 6.61 -3.43 -0.68
N GLU A 119 7.85 -3.89 -0.67
CA GLU A 119 8.41 -4.86 0.29
C GLU A 119 7.56 -6.13 0.48
N GLY A 120 6.86 -6.56 -0.58
CA GLY A 120 6.05 -7.77 -0.58
C GLY A 120 4.71 -7.67 0.16
N ASN A 121 4.30 -6.49 0.59
CA ASN A 121 2.98 -6.28 1.15
C ASN A 121 1.90 -6.41 0.08
N LEU A 122 0.78 -7.04 0.44
CA LEU A 122 -0.34 -7.19 -0.49
C LEU A 122 -1.14 -5.89 -0.58
N ILE A 123 -1.47 -5.53 -1.80
CA ILE A 123 -2.32 -4.38 -2.12
C ILE A 123 -3.42 -4.86 -3.06
N GLU A 124 -4.65 -4.60 -2.68
CA GLU A 124 -5.83 -4.85 -3.49
C GLU A 124 -6.22 -3.58 -4.22
N ILE A 125 -6.57 -3.72 -5.48
CA ILE A 125 -7.03 -2.63 -6.35
C ILE A 125 -8.44 -2.97 -6.75
N THR A 126 -9.41 -2.19 -6.32
CA THR A 126 -10.84 -2.46 -6.51
C THR A 126 -11.56 -1.27 -7.14
N GLU A 127 -12.70 -1.53 -7.81
CA GLU A 127 -13.58 -0.46 -8.31
C GLU A 127 -14.35 0.26 -7.19
#